data_b0ab9ecdd6ebec93b310da99dc4a945f
#
_entry.id   b0ab9ecdd6ebec93b310da99dc4a945f
#
_cell.length_a   1.000
_cell.length_b   1.000
_cell.length_c   1.000
_cell.angle_alpha   90.00
_cell.angle_beta   90.00
_cell.angle_gamma   90.00
#
_symmetry.space_group_name_H-M   'P 1'
#
loop_
_entity.id
_entity.type
_entity.pdbx_description
1 polymer ?
#
loop_
_entity_poly.entity_id
_entity_poly.type
_entity_poly.pdbx_seq_one_letter_code
_entity_poly.pdbx_strand_id
1 'polypeptide(L)'
;MRYVALYLIFFLLSSKSFALDCKKDRFENINLTICKASILTDDVRLYLQTKDGEPFGNFNTLRQELNKNGKELLFAMNAGMYHPDLSPVGHFKEEYNEKKKVVSRPGPGNFGMLPNGIFCIGSNWLNVYETFDYLDKTPKCNYATQSGPMLVWNNRLHPRF
;
A
#
# COMPACT_ATOMS: atom_id res chain seq x y z
N MET A 1 -28.87 42.81 -42.65
CA MET A 1 -27.78 41.85 -42.35
C MET A 1 -27.63 41.80 -40.83
N ARG A 2 -28.04 40.67 -40.21
CA ARG A 2 -27.97 40.47 -38.74
C ARG A 2 -26.73 39.61 -38.45
N TYR A 3 -25.74 40.18 -37.73
CA TYR A 3 -24.58 39.43 -37.27
C TYR A 3 -24.98 38.67 -36.00
N VAL A 4 -25.00 37.34 -36.10
CA VAL A 4 -25.12 36.43 -34.94
C VAL A 4 -23.73 36.25 -34.37
N ALA A 5 -23.47 36.85 -33.22
CA ALA A 5 -22.22 36.63 -32.47
C ALA A 5 -22.32 35.28 -31.74
N LEU A 6 -21.53 34.33 -32.19
CA LEU A 6 -21.38 33.02 -31.55
C LEU A 6 -20.43 33.15 -30.36
N TYR A 7 -20.96 33.19 -29.13
CA TYR A 7 -20.16 33.10 -27.92
C TYR A 7 -19.76 31.67 -27.66
N LEU A 8 -18.51 31.33 -27.94
CA LEU A 8 -17.87 30.09 -27.54
C LEU A 8 -17.58 30.16 -26.02
N ILE A 9 -18.45 29.55 -25.20
CA ILE A 9 -18.20 29.37 -23.78
C ILE A 9 -17.17 28.24 -23.65
N PHE A 10 -15.91 28.60 -23.42
CA PHE A 10 -14.84 27.66 -23.09
C PHE A 10 -15.05 27.22 -21.63
N PHE A 11 -15.70 26.10 -21.45
CA PHE A 11 -15.79 25.44 -20.13
C PHE A 11 -14.38 24.93 -19.77
N LEU A 12 -13.65 25.72 -18.97
CA LEU A 12 -12.41 25.25 -18.33
C LEU A 12 -12.79 24.18 -17.31
N LEU A 13 -12.77 22.92 -17.74
CA LEU A 13 -12.76 21.77 -16.84
C LEU A 13 -11.44 21.82 -16.07
N SER A 14 -11.45 22.46 -14.90
CA SER A 14 -10.35 22.36 -13.95
C SER A 14 -10.30 20.92 -13.45
N SER A 15 -9.43 20.11 -14.05
CA SER A 15 -9.06 18.82 -13.51
C SER A 15 -8.46 19.06 -12.12
N LYS A 16 -9.16 18.63 -11.08
CA LYS A 16 -8.58 18.60 -9.74
C LYS A 16 -7.45 17.57 -9.77
N SER A 17 -6.21 18.05 -9.85
CA SER A 17 -5.05 17.22 -9.59
C SER A 17 -5.08 16.88 -8.10
N PHE A 18 -5.40 15.63 -7.78
CA PHE A 18 -5.27 15.12 -6.43
C PHE A 18 -3.79 14.80 -6.22
N ALA A 19 -3.06 15.73 -5.62
CA ALA A 19 -1.71 15.46 -5.13
C ALA A 19 -1.81 14.75 -3.78
N LEU A 20 -0.95 13.75 -3.57
CA LEU A 20 -0.81 13.09 -2.26
C LEU A 20 -0.46 14.15 -1.20
N ASP A 21 -1.20 14.19 -0.10
CA ASP A 21 -0.98 15.14 1.00
C ASP A 21 0.23 14.68 1.85
N CYS A 22 1.39 15.26 1.58
CA CYS A 22 2.62 15.01 2.32
C CYS A 22 3.06 16.27 3.07
N LYS A 23 3.23 16.17 4.38
CA LYS A 23 3.74 17.26 5.21
C LYS A 23 4.99 16.85 5.97
N LYS A 24 5.91 17.80 6.16
CA LYS A 24 7.00 17.67 7.11
C LYS A 24 6.47 17.88 8.53
N ASP A 25 6.92 17.05 9.44
CA ASP A 25 6.56 17.09 10.86
C ASP A 25 7.78 16.77 11.72
N ARG A 26 7.70 17.01 13.01
CA ARG A 26 8.76 16.70 13.97
C ARG A 26 8.15 16.08 15.22
N PHE A 27 8.64 14.92 15.58
CA PHE A 27 8.32 14.26 16.82
C PHE A 27 9.58 14.17 17.67
N GLU A 28 9.58 14.79 18.84
CA GLU A 28 10.76 14.98 19.68
C GLU A 28 11.95 15.58 18.87
N ASN A 29 13.02 14.80 18.64
CA ASN A 29 14.19 15.22 17.85
C ASN A 29 14.27 14.58 16.46
N ILE A 30 13.21 13.86 16.02
CA ILE A 30 13.17 13.14 14.76
C ILE A 30 12.34 13.94 13.75
N ASN A 31 12.95 14.26 12.60
CA ASN A 31 12.23 14.87 11.48
C ASN A 31 11.47 13.78 10.71
N LEU A 32 10.18 13.99 10.48
CA LEU A 32 9.28 13.08 9.80
C LEU A 32 8.72 13.69 8.53
N THR A 33 8.39 12.84 7.58
CA THR A 33 7.48 13.20 6.47
C THR A 33 6.27 12.29 6.57
N ILE A 34 5.09 12.89 6.75
CA ILE A 34 3.83 12.16 6.87
C ILE A 34 3.07 12.37 5.58
N CYS A 35 2.81 11.27 4.86
CA CYS A 35 1.96 11.27 3.66
C CYS A 35 0.63 10.58 3.99
N LYS A 36 -0.49 11.21 3.58
CA LYS A 36 -1.82 10.66 3.78
C LYS A 36 -2.41 10.26 2.43
N ALA A 37 -2.87 9.02 2.34
CA ALA A 37 -3.64 8.51 1.22
C ALA A 37 -5.05 8.14 1.67
N SER A 38 -6.04 8.34 0.81
CA SER A 38 -7.44 7.96 1.03
C SER A 38 -7.83 6.89 0.03
N ILE A 39 -8.24 5.72 0.50
CA ILE A 39 -8.70 4.64 -0.37
C ILE A 39 -9.93 5.01 -1.22
N LEU A 40 -10.63 6.09 -0.87
CA LEU A 40 -11.79 6.57 -1.62
C LEU A 40 -11.41 7.43 -2.83
N THR A 41 -10.21 8.03 -2.82
CA THR A 41 -9.75 8.97 -3.86
C THR A 41 -8.42 8.54 -4.49
N ASP A 42 -7.62 7.75 -3.79
CA ASP A 42 -6.28 7.36 -4.21
C ASP A 42 -6.23 5.86 -4.56
N ASP A 43 -5.46 5.52 -5.59
CA ASP A 43 -5.25 4.15 -6.03
C ASP A 43 -4.11 3.51 -5.20
N VAL A 44 -4.48 2.87 -4.08
CA VAL A 44 -3.53 2.21 -3.16
C VAL A 44 -3.38 0.74 -3.53
N ARG A 45 -2.18 0.29 -3.91
CA ARG A 45 -1.91 -1.07 -4.38
C ARG A 45 -0.63 -1.65 -3.81
N LEU A 46 -0.53 -2.97 -3.88
CA LEU A 46 0.74 -3.70 -3.72
C LEU A 46 1.24 -4.14 -5.10
N TYR A 47 2.55 -4.14 -5.25
CA TYR A 47 3.24 -4.60 -6.45
C TYR A 47 4.40 -5.50 -6.06
N LEU A 48 4.53 -6.65 -6.70
CA LEU A 48 5.62 -7.61 -6.48
C LEU A 48 6.46 -7.81 -7.75
N GLN A 49 5.79 -8.17 -8.84
CA GLN A 49 6.41 -8.64 -10.07
C GLN A 49 5.78 -7.95 -11.29
N THR A 50 6.55 -7.90 -12.37
CA THR A 50 6.05 -7.55 -13.70
C THR A 50 5.11 -8.65 -14.23
N LYS A 51 4.48 -8.41 -15.37
CA LYS A 51 3.64 -9.42 -16.05
C LYS A 51 4.42 -10.67 -16.45
N ASP A 52 5.74 -10.53 -16.67
CA ASP A 52 6.64 -11.63 -17.05
C ASP A 52 7.15 -12.40 -15.82
N GLY A 53 6.76 -12.01 -14.60
CA GLY A 53 7.12 -12.66 -13.36
C GLY A 53 8.42 -12.16 -12.72
N GLU A 54 9.08 -11.16 -13.33
CA GLU A 54 10.32 -10.58 -12.80
C GLU A 54 10.02 -9.60 -11.67
N PRO A 55 10.70 -9.65 -10.52
CA PRO A 55 10.53 -8.69 -9.44
C PRO A 55 10.81 -7.25 -9.92
N PHE A 56 10.02 -6.29 -9.48
CA PHE A 56 10.29 -4.86 -9.78
C PHE A 56 11.65 -4.41 -9.22
N GLY A 57 12.08 -4.95 -8.08
CA GLY A 57 13.38 -4.73 -7.46
C GLY A 57 13.61 -3.34 -6.90
N ASN A 58 13.08 -2.29 -7.55
CA ASN A 58 13.19 -0.92 -7.09
C ASN A 58 12.04 -0.04 -7.60
N PHE A 59 11.87 1.13 -6.95
CA PHE A 59 10.77 2.07 -7.26
C PHE A 59 10.89 2.73 -8.65
N ASN A 60 12.07 2.82 -9.23
CA ASN A 60 12.23 3.38 -10.58
C ASN A 60 11.68 2.43 -11.64
N THR A 61 11.95 1.14 -11.51
CA THR A 61 11.39 0.11 -12.39
C THR A 61 9.87 0.10 -12.31
N LEU A 62 9.31 0.13 -11.09
CA LEU A 62 7.86 0.23 -10.88
C LEU A 62 7.28 1.51 -11.51
N ARG A 63 7.92 2.67 -11.29
CA ARG A 63 7.49 3.95 -11.87
C ARG A 63 7.45 3.90 -13.40
N GLN A 64 8.49 3.34 -14.04
CA GLN A 64 8.54 3.21 -15.48
C GLN A 64 7.41 2.33 -16.02
N GLU A 65 7.11 1.23 -15.33
CA GLU A 65 6.03 0.34 -15.74
C GLU A 65 4.65 1.00 -15.57
N LEU A 66 4.43 1.71 -14.48
CA LEU A 66 3.20 2.47 -14.26
C LEU A 66 3.01 3.57 -15.30
N ASN A 67 4.07 4.32 -15.63
CA ASN A 67 4.03 5.37 -16.64
C ASN A 67 3.66 4.83 -18.03
N LYS A 68 4.17 3.65 -18.43
CA LYS A 68 3.76 2.98 -19.70
C LYS A 68 2.26 2.69 -19.74
N ASN A 69 1.64 2.49 -18.56
CA ASN A 69 0.21 2.22 -18.43
C ASN A 69 -0.62 3.49 -18.09
N GLY A 70 -0.05 4.69 -18.29
CA GLY A 70 -0.73 5.97 -18.06
C GLY A 70 -0.99 6.29 -16.58
N LYS A 71 -0.27 5.66 -15.66
CA LYS A 71 -0.35 5.89 -14.21
C LYS A 71 0.88 6.62 -13.69
N GLU A 72 0.69 7.50 -12.73
CA GLU A 72 1.77 8.19 -12.04
C GLU A 72 2.00 7.59 -10.65
N LEU A 73 3.27 7.32 -10.30
CA LEU A 73 3.65 6.89 -8.97
C LEU A 73 3.90 8.11 -8.07
N LEU A 74 2.96 8.43 -7.21
CA LEU A 74 3.05 9.57 -6.29
C LEU A 74 3.88 9.24 -5.03
N PHE A 75 3.75 8.02 -4.52
CA PHE A 75 4.44 7.55 -3.33
C PHE A 75 4.62 6.03 -3.38
N ALA A 76 5.74 5.54 -2.89
CA ALA A 76 5.98 4.11 -2.70
C ALA A 76 6.86 3.86 -1.48
N MET A 77 6.62 2.73 -0.83
CA MET A 77 7.42 2.20 0.27
C MET A 77 7.41 0.68 0.26
N ASN A 78 8.35 0.06 0.95
CA ASN A 78 8.29 -1.38 1.18
C ASN A 78 7.06 -1.71 2.03
N ALA A 79 6.32 -2.73 1.62
CA ALA A 79 5.09 -3.12 2.27
C ALA A 79 5.32 -4.15 3.38
N GLY A 80 5.90 -5.31 3.04
CA GLY A 80 6.21 -6.38 3.98
C GLY A 80 7.69 -6.76 3.94
N MET A 81 8.05 -7.77 4.75
CA MET A 81 9.40 -8.33 4.73
C MET A 81 9.59 -9.26 3.52
N TYR A 82 10.79 -9.27 2.97
CA TYR A 82 11.16 -10.07 1.81
C TYR A 82 12.52 -10.75 1.99
N HIS A 83 12.72 -11.86 1.30
CA HIS A 83 13.97 -12.60 1.22
C HIS A 83 14.98 -11.91 0.28
N PRO A 84 16.26 -12.30 0.27
CA PRO A 84 17.25 -11.76 -0.66
C PRO A 84 16.88 -11.90 -2.14
N ASP A 85 16.07 -12.90 -2.50
CA ASP A 85 15.51 -13.10 -3.83
C ASP A 85 14.25 -12.26 -4.12
N LEU A 86 13.92 -11.33 -3.22
CA LEU A 86 12.76 -10.45 -3.26
C LEU A 86 11.41 -11.15 -3.09
N SER A 87 11.38 -12.45 -2.80
CA SER A 87 10.15 -13.18 -2.49
C SER A 87 9.59 -12.77 -1.11
N PRO A 88 8.26 -12.72 -0.91
CA PRO A 88 7.66 -12.37 0.37
C PRO A 88 7.97 -13.38 1.47
N VAL A 89 8.32 -12.92 2.68
CA VAL A 89 8.49 -13.76 3.87
C VAL A 89 7.15 -14.26 4.37
N GLY A 90 6.15 -13.41 4.44
CA GLY A 90 4.80 -13.71 4.92
C GLY A 90 3.74 -13.64 3.84
N HIS A 91 2.49 -13.62 4.27
CA HIS A 91 1.35 -13.53 3.36
C HIS A 91 1.49 -12.38 2.37
N PHE A 92 1.25 -12.70 1.10
CA PHE A 92 1.20 -11.70 0.04
C PHE A 92 0.10 -12.04 -0.95
N LYS A 93 -0.76 -11.06 -1.19
CA LYS A 93 -1.89 -11.14 -2.12
C LYS A 93 -1.92 -9.90 -2.99
N GLU A 94 -2.04 -10.10 -4.29
CA GLU A 94 -2.09 -9.05 -5.31
C GLU A 94 -3.25 -9.33 -6.25
N GLU A 95 -4.15 -8.35 -6.42
CA GLU A 95 -5.33 -8.45 -7.29
C GLU A 95 -6.12 -9.77 -7.07
N TYR A 96 -6.46 -10.07 -5.80
CA TYR A 96 -7.13 -11.30 -5.35
C TYR A 96 -6.29 -12.60 -5.49
N ASN A 97 -5.10 -12.54 -6.10
CA ASN A 97 -4.24 -13.69 -6.29
C ASN A 97 -3.28 -13.85 -5.10
N GLU A 98 -3.42 -14.95 -4.35
CA GLU A 98 -2.52 -15.28 -3.25
C GLU A 98 -1.20 -15.82 -3.79
N LYS A 99 -0.13 -15.06 -3.61
CA LYS A 99 1.25 -15.44 -3.99
C LYS A 99 1.97 -16.17 -2.85
N LYS A 100 1.64 -15.86 -1.60
CA LYS A 100 2.22 -16.46 -0.40
C LYS A 100 1.14 -16.63 0.66
N LYS A 101 1.09 -17.80 1.28
CA LYS A 101 0.16 -18.12 2.37
C LYS A 101 0.51 -17.39 3.67
N VAL A 102 -0.48 -17.28 4.55
CA VAL A 102 -0.31 -16.72 5.88
C VAL A 102 0.69 -17.56 6.69
N VAL A 103 1.61 -16.87 7.36
CA VAL A 103 2.54 -17.49 8.32
C VAL A 103 2.05 -17.17 9.74
N SER A 104 1.57 -18.19 10.45
CA SER A 104 1.00 -18.06 11.81
C SER A 104 1.88 -18.66 12.90
N ARG A 105 3.03 -19.24 12.53
CA ARG A 105 3.95 -19.86 13.49
C ARG A 105 5.06 -18.90 13.89
N PRO A 106 5.52 -18.94 15.16
CA PRO A 106 6.71 -18.20 15.57
C PRO A 106 7.95 -18.70 14.79
N GLY A 107 8.93 -17.84 14.65
CA GLY A 107 10.14 -18.11 13.90
C GLY A 107 11.29 -17.18 14.30
N PRO A 108 12.42 -17.23 13.59
CA PRO A 108 13.55 -16.36 13.86
C PRO A 108 13.29 -14.93 13.39
N GLY A 109 14.09 -14.02 13.94
CA GLY A 109 14.08 -12.60 13.57
C GLY A 109 12.80 -11.85 13.94
N ASN A 110 12.67 -10.65 13.44
CA ASN A 110 11.53 -9.77 13.76
C ASN A 110 10.20 -10.34 13.26
N PHE A 111 10.20 -10.96 12.06
CA PHE A 111 8.99 -11.58 11.52
C PHE A 111 8.48 -12.73 12.40
N GLY A 112 9.37 -13.47 13.06
CA GLY A 112 9.01 -14.58 13.96
C GLY A 112 8.50 -14.16 15.33
N MET A 113 8.56 -12.86 15.68
CA MET A 113 7.99 -12.34 16.93
C MET A 113 6.49 -12.09 16.77
N LEU A 114 5.67 -12.92 17.45
CA LEU A 114 4.22 -12.76 17.44
C LEU A 114 3.76 -11.75 18.51
N PRO A 115 2.64 -11.03 18.27
CA PRO A 115 1.76 -11.12 17.13
C PRO A 115 2.29 -10.43 15.88
N ASN A 116 2.02 -11.02 14.71
CA ASN A 116 2.25 -10.40 13.41
C ASN A 116 0.98 -9.73 12.89
N GLY A 117 1.15 -8.76 11.99
CA GLY A 117 0.05 -8.03 11.37
C GLY A 117 -0.07 -8.30 9.88
N ILE A 118 -1.30 -8.29 9.39
CA ILE A 118 -1.63 -8.34 7.97
C ILE A 118 -2.34 -7.05 7.58
N PHE A 119 -1.69 -6.23 6.75
CA PHE A 119 -2.32 -5.09 6.12
C PHE A 119 -3.17 -5.57 4.95
N CYS A 120 -4.43 -5.24 4.96
CA CYS A 120 -5.42 -5.68 3.97
C CYS A 120 -6.06 -4.46 3.31
N ILE A 121 -6.11 -4.47 1.98
CA ILE A 121 -6.77 -3.49 1.15
C ILE A 121 -8.01 -4.15 0.54
N GLY A 122 -9.18 -3.71 0.93
CA GLY A 122 -10.47 -4.07 0.32
C GLY A 122 -10.84 -3.11 -0.82
N SER A 123 -12.08 -3.18 -1.29
CA SER A 123 -12.53 -2.33 -2.41
C SER A 123 -12.63 -0.84 -2.04
N ASN A 124 -13.00 -0.54 -0.80
CA ASN A 124 -13.19 0.84 -0.30
C ASN A 124 -12.82 0.98 1.18
N TRP A 125 -12.00 0.07 1.69
CA TRP A 125 -11.55 0.07 3.08
C TRP A 125 -10.12 -0.47 3.17
N LEU A 126 -9.43 -0.06 4.26
CA LEU A 126 -8.10 -0.52 4.66
C LEU A 126 -8.19 -1.00 6.10
N ASN A 127 -7.47 -2.06 6.43
CA ASN A 127 -7.33 -2.48 7.83
C ASN A 127 -6.01 -3.22 8.07
N VAL A 128 -5.56 -3.19 9.32
CA VAL A 128 -4.49 -4.05 9.82
C VAL A 128 -5.10 -5.04 10.77
N TYR A 129 -5.00 -6.32 10.45
CA TYR A 129 -5.45 -7.42 11.29
C TYR A 129 -4.26 -8.05 12.00
N GLU A 130 -4.47 -8.48 13.24
CA GLU A 130 -3.61 -9.48 13.83
C GLU A 130 -3.76 -10.80 13.03
N THR A 131 -2.71 -11.61 12.95
CA THR A 131 -2.68 -12.78 12.06
C THR A 131 -3.79 -13.79 12.32
N PHE A 132 -4.09 -14.10 13.59
CA PHE A 132 -5.17 -15.05 13.91
C PHE A 132 -6.55 -14.44 13.69
N ASP A 133 -6.72 -13.15 13.99
CA ASP A 133 -7.92 -12.38 13.63
C ASP A 133 -8.20 -12.40 12.12
N TYR A 134 -7.14 -12.28 11.31
CA TYR A 134 -7.25 -12.36 9.86
C TYR A 134 -7.71 -13.74 9.40
N LEU A 135 -7.15 -14.80 9.97
CA LEU A 135 -7.51 -16.17 9.64
C LEU A 135 -8.95 -16.52 10.05
N ASP A 136 -9.40 -16.02 11.19
CA ASP A 136 -10.76 -16.22 11.70
C ASP A 136 -11.79 -15.45 10.87
N LYS A 137 -11.55 -14.15 10.65
CA LYS A 137 -12.47 -13.26 9.94
C LYS A 137 -12.49 -13.45 8.43
N THR A 138 -11.45 -14.05 7.86
CA THR A 138 -11.29 -14.28 6.41
C THR A 138 -11.72 -13.09 5.53
N PRO A 139 -11.17 -11.86 5.74
CA PRO A 139 -11.64 -10.68 5.05
C PRO A 139 -11.38 -10.75 3.54
N LYS A 140 -12.27 -10.14 2.76
CA LYS A 140 -12.13 -10.07 1.29
C LYS A 140 -11.14 -8.96 0.89
N CYS A 141 -9.85 -9.27 0.94
CA CYS A 141 -8.80 -8.35 0.51
C CYS A 141 -8.55 -8.46 -1.00
N ASN A 142 -8.42 -7.33 -1.68
CA ASN A 142 -7.90 -7.26 -3.04
C ASN A 142 -6.38 -7.42 -3.01
N TYR A 143 -5.75 -6.78 -2.01
CA TYR A 143 -4.32 -6.86 -1.72
C TYR A 143 -4.12 -7.15 -0.24
N ALA A 144 -3.10 -7.90 0.09
CA ALA A 144 -2.70 -8.13 1.48
C ALA A 144 -1.19 -8.35 1.59
N THR A 145 -0.60 -7.87 2.68
CA THR A 145 0.80 -8.15 3.00
C THR A 145 0.99 -8.36 4.50
N GLN A 146 1.80 -9.34 4.87
CA GLN A 146 2.09 -9.66 6.26
C GLN A 146 3.47 -9.15 6.66
N SER A 147 3.55 -8.57 7.85
CA SER A 147 4.79 -8.15 8.46
C SER A 147 4.74 -8.35 9.98
N GLY A 148 5.88 -8.24 10.64
CA GLY A 148 5.94 -8.41 12.10
C GLY A 148 7.24 -7.87 12.71
N PRO A 149 7.22 -7.74 14.04
CA PRO A 149 6.05 -7.87 14.91
C PRO A 149 5.11 -6.66 14.80
N MET A 150 3.85 -6.81 15.25
CA MET A 150 3.00 -5.65 15.51
C MET A 150 3.57 -4.86 16.68
N LEU A 151 3.90 -3.58 16.45
CA LEU A 151 4.47 -2.73 17.51
C LEU A 151 3.40 -2.32 18.53
N VAL A 152 2.18 -2.12 18.07
CA VAL A 152 1.01 -1.79 18.88
C VAL A 152 -0.14 -2.72 18.53
N TRP A 153 -0.72 -3.36 19.54
CA TRP A 153 -1.90 -4.20 19.41
C TRP A 153 -2.81 -4.01 20.63
N ASN A 154 -4.11 -3.85 20.38
CA ASN A 154 -5.10 -3.56 21.44
C ASN A 154 -4.68 -2.38 22.36
N ASN A 155 -4.18 -1.29 21.74
CA ASN A 155 -3.69 -0.09 22.45
C ASN A 155 -2.53 -0.35 23.43
N ARG A 156 -1.80 -1.43 23.28
CA ARG A 156 -0.63 -1.77 24.07
C ARG A 156 0.57 -1.94 23.17
N LEU A 157 1.73 -1.49 23.65
CA LEU A 157 3.01 -1.79 22.99
C LEU A 157 3.29 -3.30 23.05
N HIS A 158 3.98 -3.78 22.03
CA HIS A 158 4.48 -5.14 22.02
C HIS A 158 5.38 -5.38 23.25
N PRO A 159 5.27 -6.51 23.97
CA PRO A 159 5.96 -6.73 25.24
C PRO A 159 7.49 -6.76 25.19
N ARG A 160 8.08 -6.71 23.98
CA ARG A 160 9.54 -6.60 23.79
C ARG A 160 10.05 -5.18 23.52
N PHE A 161 9.17 -4.17 23.59
CA PHE A 161 9.53 -2.76 23.38
C PHE A 161 9.15 -1.91 24.57
#